data_d73d6d5c5d2c00d5ed7bcda9923140b0
#
_entry.id   d73d6d5c5d2c00d5ed7bcda9923140b0
#
_cell.length_a   1.000
_cell.length_b   1.000
_cell.length_c   1.000
_cell.angle_alpha   90.00
_cell.angle_beta   90.00
_cell.angle_gamma   90.00
#
_symmetry.space_group_name_H-M   'P 1'
#
loop_
_entity.id
_entity.type
_entity.pdbx_description
1 polymer ?
#
loop_
_entity_poly.entity_id
_entity_poly.type
_entity_poly.pdbx_seq_one_letter_code
_entity_poly.pdbx_strand_id
1 'polypeptide(L)'
;MVKIEQSEYILNHPAYKYALDVVSGKSPAGEYIVKECKKFLKDLDNEESKYFLNEDDLKLIDEFLKLVKMSDGHRVGMTAYDSLAPFQWYFLANTLAWKYKENPNKRRYQKSVLLIGRKNGKTFLVGLIFILLLLMEPNFSEFYSVAPDKQLSTIIKEEMGKMIAVSPDLSDAFDVLRSEIRCGLTTSKMVPLANSDGRLDGRKANVFVADEVK
;
A
#
# COMPACT_ATOMS: atom_id res chain seq x y z
N MET A 1 -33.66 4.51 4.59
CA MET A 1 -32.31 4.25 4.07
C MET A 1 -32.24 2.77 3.74
N VAL A 2 -32.15 2.43 2.48
CA VAL A 2 -31.88 1.05 2.06
C VAL A 2 -30.43 0.78 2.44
N LYS A 3 -30.19 -0.27 3.22
CA LYS A 3 -28.84 -0.66 3.63
C LYS A 3 -28.20 -1.39 2.45
N ILE A 4 -27.07 -0.93 1.94
CA ILE A 4 -26.30 -1.70 0.96
C ILE A 4 -25.87 -2.99 1.63
N GLU A 5 -26.29 -4.11 1.11
CA GLU A 5 -25.81 -5.42 1.55
C GLU A 5 -24.41 -5.61 1.03
N GLN A 6 -23.42 -5.41 1.91
CA GLN A 6 -22.01 -5.64 1.57
C GLN A 6 -21.77 -7.14 1.36
N SER A 7 -20.85 -7.48 0.47
CA SER A 7 -20.50 -8.87 0.26
C SER A 7 -19.91 -9.50 1.52
N GLU A 8 -20.13 -10.79 1.70
CA GLU A 8 -19.55 -11.55 2.80
C GLU A 8 -18.00 -11.44 2.83
N TYR A 9 -17.39 -11.31 1.66
CA TYR A 9 -15.95 -11.11 1.53
C TYR A 9 -15.50 -9.82 2.22
N ILE A 10 -16.12 -8.69 1.92
CA ILE A 10 -15.81 -7.39 2.53
C ILE A 10 -16.04 -7.44 4.05
N LEU A 11 -17.15 -8.00 4.50
CA LEU A 11 -17.49 -8.09 5.92
C LEU A 11 -16.53 -8.99 6.72
N ASN A 12 -15.91 -9.97 6.07
CA ASN A 12 -14.91 -10.85 6.66
C ASN A 12 -13.47 -10.36 6.50
N HIS A 13 -13.23 -9.33 5.67
CA HIS A 13 -11.90 -8.82 5.40
C HIS A 13 -11.24 -8.21 6.65
N PRO A 14 -9.93 -8.42 6.89
CA PRO A 14 -9.21 -7.89 8.05
C PRO A 14 -9.32 -6.37 8.23
N ALA A 15 -9.36 -5.60 7.14
CA ALA A 15 -9.51 -4.15 7.18
C ALA A 15 -10.87 -3.72 7.74
N TYR A 16 -11.95 -4.39 7.36
CA TYR A 16 -13.29 -4.13 7.90
C TYR A 16 -13.37 -4.48 9.39
N LYS A 17 -12.84 -5.64 9.77
CA LYS A 17 -12.77 -6.08 11.17
C LYS A 17 -11.99 -5.10 12.03
N TYR A 18 -10.84 -4.62 11.54
CA TYR A 18 -10.08 -3.58 12.23
C TYR A 18 -10.89 -2.32 12.46
N ALA A 19 -11.59 -1.82 11.44
CA ALA A 19 -12.42 -0.62 11.56
C ALA A 19 -13.53 -0.80 12.60
N LEU A 20 -14.18 -1.96 12.63
CA LEU A 20 -15.18 -2.30 13.67
C LEU A 20 -14.57 -2.36 15.07
N ASP A 21 -13.43 -3.02 15.24
CA ASP A 21 -12.74 -3.16 16.52
C ASP A 21 -12.31 -1.80 17.09
N VAL A 22 -11.84 -0.89 16.23
CA VAL A 22 -11.48 0.49 16.59
C VAL A 22 -12.74 1.29 17.00
N VAL A 23 -13.79 1.24 16.20
CA VAL A 23 -15.01 2.04 16.46
C VAL A 23 -15.76 1.54 17.69
N SER A 24 -15.74 0.24 17.97
CA SER A 24 -16.32 -0.37 19.18
C SER A 24 -15.47 -0.18 20.43
N GLY A 25 -14.24 0.33 20.31
CA GLY A 25 -13.30 0.47 21.44
C GLY A 25 -12.58 -0.81 21.84
N LYS A 26 -12.77 -1.91 21.10
CA LYS A 26 -12.06 -3.18 21.34
C LYS A 26 -10.58 -3.07 20.98
N SER A 27 -10.23 -2.30 19.96
CA SER A 27 -8.86 -1.94 19.61
C SER A 27 -8.59 -0.48 19.97
N PRO A 28 -7.66 -0.19 20.88
CA PRO A 28 -7.36 1.20 21.27
C PRO A 28 -6.71 1.94 20.08
N ALA A 29 -7.21 3.14 19.80
CA ALA A 29 -6.69 3.98 18.71
C ALA A 29 -6.84 5.46 19.05
N GLY A 30 -5.97 6.29 18.47
CA GLY A 30 -6.08 7.75 18.58
C GLY A 30 -7.32 8.30 17.89
N GLU A 31 -7.76 9.49 18.31
CA GLU A 31 -8.99 10.14 17.85
C GLU A 31 -9.12 10.20 16.32
N TYR A 32 -8.04 10.52 15.62
CA TYR A 32 -8.03 10.61 14.15
C TYR A 32 -8.27 9.25 13.48
N ILE A 33 -7.70 8.18 14.03
CA ILE A 33 -7.91 6.81 13.51
C ILE A 33 -9.37 6.39 13.74
N VAL A 34 -9.93 6.70 14.92
CA VAL A 34 -11.35 6.44 15.21
C VAL A 34 -12.26 7.20 14.22
N LYS A 35 -11.95 8.47 13.91
CA LYS A 35 -12.71 9.25 12.92
C LYS A 35 -12.63 8.64 11.53
N GLU A 36 -11.43 8.22 11.09
CA GLU A 36 -11.26 7.58 9.78
C GLU A 36 -11.95 6.22 9.70
N CYS A 37 -11.90 5.39 10.74
CA CYS A 37 -12.62 4.13 10.78
C CYS A 37 -14.15 4.33 10.75
N LYS A 38 -14.69 5.31 11.49
CA LYS A 38 -16.10 5.70 11.41
C LYS A 38 -16.50 6.14 10.01
N LYS A 39 -15.66 6.94 9.36
CA LYS A 39 -15.89 7.39 7.99
C LYS A 39 -15.88 6.22 7.00
N PHE A 40 -14.91 5.30 7.13
CA PHE A 40 -14.81 4.11 6.31
C PHE A 40 -16.10 3.28 6.38
N LEU A 41 -16.58 2.97 7.58
CA LEU A 41 -17.81 2.20 7.78
C LEU A 41 -19.05 2.95 7.26
N LYS A 42 -19.13 4.26 7.53
CA LYS A 42 -20.22 5.11 7.01
C LYS A 42 -20.27 5.14 5.49
N ASP A 43 -19.11 5.24 4.85
CA ASP A 43 -19.03 5.32 3.38
C ASP A 43 -19.37 3.98 2.73
N LEU A 44 -19.11 2.84 3.39
CA LEU A 44 -19.55 1.52 2.95
C LEU A 44 -21.08 1.39 2.93
N ASP A 45 -21.75 1.93 3.94
CA ASP A 45 -23.22 1.83 4.09
C ASP A 45 -23.98 2.93 3.32
N ASN A 46 -23.29 3.85 2.65
CA ASN A 46 -23.89 5.01 1.99
C ASN A 46 -24.06 4.82 0.48
N GLU A 47 -25.28 4.56 0.03
CA GLU A 47 -25.63 4.44 -1.39
C GLU A 47 -25.33 5.71 -2.20
N GLU A 48 -25.51 6.87 -1.60
CA GLU A 48 -25.25 8.17 -2.26
C GLU A 48 -23.76 8.53 -2.30
N SER A 49 -22.90 7.70 -1.70
CA SER A 49 -21.45 7.92 -1.77
C SER A 49 -20.98 7.91 -3.22
N LYS A 50 -20.14 8.88 -3.58
CA LYS A 50 -19.44 8.91 -4.87
C LYS A 50 -18.39 7.80 -5.01
N TYR A 51 -18.16 7.07 -3.94
CA TYR A 51 -17.11 6.07 -3.82
C TYR A 51 -17.69 4.71 -3.49
N PHE A 52 -16.95 3.68 -3.82
CA PHE A 52 -17.22 2.31 -3.39
C PHE A 52 -15.91 1.60 -3.09
N LEU A 53 -15.96 0.62 -2.21
CA LEU A 53 -14.84 -0.27 -1.93
C LEU A 53 -14.87 -1.38 -2.99
N ASN A 54 -13.82 -1.43 -3.82
CA ASN A 54 -13.73 -2.40 -4.90
C ASN A 54 -13.26 -3.75 -4.35
N GLU A 55 -14.14 -4.74 -4.41
CA GLU A 55 -13.84 -6.10 -3.93
C GLU A 55 -12.78 -6.80 -4.77
N ASP A 56 -12.75 -6.57 -6.08
CA ASP A 56 -11.74 -7.17 -6.96
C ASP A 56 -10.35 -6.65 -6.65
N ASP A 57 -10.21 -5.34 -6.34
CA ASP A 57 -8.94 -4.80 -5.88
C ASP A 57 -8.53 -5.39 -4.51
N LEU A 58 -9.48 -5.60 -3.59
CA LEU A 58 -9.17 -6.26 -2.32
C LEU A 58 -8.66 -7.68 -2.55
N LYS A 59 -9.33 -8.45 -3.40
CA LYS A 59 -8.90 -9.81 -3.76
C LYS A 59 -7.52 -9.82 -4.39
N LEU A 60 -7.25 -8.86 -5.28
CA LEU A 60 -5.94 -8.72 -5.92
C LEU A 60 -4.84 -8.41 -4.88
N ILE A 61 -5.12 -7.52 -3.93
CA ILE A 61 -4.21 -7.23 -2.81
C ILE A 61 -3.96 -8.50 -2.00
N ASP A 62 -5.01 -9.24 -1.65
CA ASP A 62 -4.91 -10.46 -0.85
C ASP A 62 -4.06 -11.54 -1.55
N GLU A 63 -4.30 -11.77 -2.83
CA GLU A 63 -3.51 -12.74 -3.61
C GLU A 63 -2.04 -12.30 -3.72
N PHE A 64 -1.79 -11.02 -3.98
CA PHE A 64 -0.43 -10.49 -3.97
C PHE A 64 0.27 -10.71 -2.62
N LEU A 65 -0.42 -10.44 -1.51
CA LEU A 65 0.15 -10.59 -0.16
C LEU A 65 0.51 -12.06 0.16
N LYS A 66 -0.16 -13.04 -0.46
CA LYS A 66 0.18 -14.46 -0.34
C LYS A 66 1.46 -14.83 -1.09
N LEU A 67 1.81 -14.10 -2.16
CA LEU A 67 3.04 -14.31 -2.92
C LEU A 67 4.27 -13.72 -2.22
N VAL A 68 4.11 -12.62 -1.51
CA VAL A 68 5.22 -11.95 -0.83
C VAL A 68 5.61 -12.67 0.45
N LYS A 69 6.90 -12.95 0.62
CA LYS A 69 7.46 -13.51 1.86
C LYS A 69 8.12 -12.43 2.71
N MET A 70 8.00 -12.59 4.03
CA MET A 70 8.70 -11.75 5.00
C MET A 70 10.20 -12.00 4.92
N SER A 71 10.98 -10.93 4.74
CA SER A 71 12.43 -10.98 4.58
C SER A 71 13.20 -10.93 5.90
N ASP A 72 12.57 -10.39 6.97
CA ASP A 72 13.20 -10.26 8.28
C ASP A 72 12.19 -10.34 9.44
N GLY A 73 12.68 -10.23 10.68
CA GLY A 73 11.87 -10.26 11.89
C GLY A 73 11.47 -11.68 12.33
N HIS A 74 10.48 -11.76 13.23
CA HIS A 74 10.03 -13.03 13.81
C HIS A 74 9.21 -13.91 12.85
N ARG A 75 8.82 -13.39 11.69
CA ARG A 75 7.94 -14.06 10.72
C ARG A 75 8.63 -14.33 9.38
N VAL A 76 9.96 -14.40 9.38
CA VAL A 76 10.75 -14.72 8.18
C VAL A 76 10.22 -15.97 7.50
N GLY A 77 10.00 -15.91 6.18
CA GLY A 77 9.48 -17.00 5.35
C GLY A 77 7.96 -17.17 5.37
N MET A 78 7.25 -16.55 6.33
CA MET A 78 5.78 -16.49 6.27
C MET A 78 5.32 -15.52 5.18
N THR A 79 4.09 -15.68 4.72
CA THR A 79 3.51 -14.73 3.76
C THR A 79 3.27 -13.36 4.41
N ALA A 80 3.30 -12.30 3.62
CA ALA A 80 2.85 -11.00 4.08
C ALA A 80 1.37 -11.05 4.52
N TYR A 81 0.56 -11.86 3.82
CA TYR A 81 -0.85 -12.09 4.17
C TYR A 81 -1.01 -12.51 5.63
N ASP A 82 -0.24 -13.49 6.11
CA ASP A 82 -0.31 -14.01 7.48
C ASP A 82 0.42 -13.13 8.50
N SER A 83 1.18 -12.14 8.02
CA SER A 83 2.14 -11.39 8.85
C SER A 83 1.73 -9.95 9.13
N LEU A 84 0.89 -9.35 8.29
CA LEU A 84 0.47 -7.97 8.44
C LEU A 84 -0.32 -7.75 9.74
N ALA A 85 -0.03 -6.64 10.42
CA ALA A 85 -0.83 -6.18 11.55
C ALA A 85 -2.19 -5.60 11.07
N PRO A 86 -3.25 -5.63 11.91
CA PRO A 86 -4.59 -5.18 11.52
C PRO A 86 -4.63 -3.76 10.94
N PHE A 87 -3.85 -2.82 11.48
CA PHE A 87 -3.78 -1.46 10.96
C PHE A 87 -3.13 -1.37 9.56
N GLN A 88 -2.20 -2.28 9.25
CA GLN A 88 -1.54 -2.34 7.94
C GLN A 88 -2.53 -2.84 6.88
N TRP A 89 -3.33 -3.85 7.21
CA TRP A 89 -4.46 -4.30 6.39
C TRP A 89 -5.43 -3.17 6.09
N TYR A 90 -5.82 -2.43 7.14
CA TYR A 90 -6.71 -1.28 6.99
C TYR A 90 -6.11 -0.20 6.08
N PHE A 91 -4.82 0.12 6.27
CA PHE A 91 -4.14 1.12 5.47
C PHE A 91 -4.09 0.73 3.99
N LEU A 92 -3.73 -0.52 3.67
CA LEU A 92 -3.71 -1.03 2.30
C LEU A 92 -5.08 -0.95 1.64
N ALA A 93 -6.09 -1.53 2.26
CA ALA A 93 -7.45 -1.55 1.74
C ALA A 93 -8.03 -0.14 1.58
N ASN A 94 -7.87 0.71 2.60
CA ASN A 94 -8.38 2.08 2.57
C ASN A 94 -7.67 2.94 1.51
N THR A 95 -6.37 2.76 1.31
CA THR A 95 -5.59 3.56 0.36
C THR A 95 -5.78 3.09 -1.08
N LEU A 96 -5.87 1.78 -1.32
CA LEU A 96 -5.75 1.21 -2.67
C LEU A 96 -7.08 0.73 -3.27
N ALA A 97 -8.03 0.27 -2.44
CA ALA A 97 -9.24 -0.38 -2.94
C ALA A 97 -10.47 0.54 -3.09
N TRP A 98 -10.47 1.75 -2.55
CA TRP A 98 -11.55 2.70 -2.77
C TRP A 98 -11.47 3.35 -4.14
N LYS A 99 -12.59 3.33 -4.90
CA LYS A 99 -12.71 3.88 -6.26
C LYS A 99 -13.84 4.91 -6.36
N TYR A 100 -13.81 5.72 -7.41
CA TYR A 100 -14.95 6.54 -7.82
C TYR A 100 -15.98 5.68 -8.54
N LYS A 101 -17.26 5.81 -8.23
CA LYS A 101 -18.36 5.13 -8.97
C LYS A 101 -18.42 5.56 -10.43
N GLU A 102 -18.19 6.86 -10.70
CA GLU A 102 -18.19 7.42 -12.07
C GLU A 102 -16.95 6.99 -12.89
N ASN A 103 -15.85 6.63 -12.23
CA ASN A 103 -14.63 6.21 -12.89
C ASN A 103 -13.91 5.13 -12.03
N PRO A 104 -14.26 3.85 -12.19
CA PRO A 104 -13.68 2.75 -11.42
C PRO A 104 -12.16 2.56 -11.58
N ASN A 105 -11.57 3.17 -12.61
CA ASN A 105 -10.11 3.16 -12.80
C ASN A 105 -9.40 4.19 -11.91
N LYS A 106 -10.15 5.12 -11.30
CA LYS A 106 -9.59 6.17 -10.47
C LYS A 106 -9.74 5.83 -8.99
N ARG A 107 -8.61 5.74 -8.26
CA ARG A 107 -8.64 5.59 -6.80
C ARG A 107 -9.17 6.86 -6.15
N ARG A 108 -9.93 6.68 -5.07
CA ARG A 108 -10.41 7.76 -4.21
C ARG A 108 -9.24 8.54 -3.60
N TYR A 109 -8.29 7.82 -3.02
CA TYR A 109 -7.13 8.42 -2.36
C TYR A 109 -5.94 8.43 -3.31
N GLN A 110 -5.58 9.63 -3.75
CA GLN A 110 -4.41 9.88 -4.59
C GLN A 110 -3.20 10.35 -3.76
N LYS A 111 -3.46 10.72 -2.51
CA LYS A 111 -2.43 11.09 -1.53
C LYS A 111 -2.79 10.46 -0.20
N SER A 112 -1.81 9.85 0.44
CA SER A 112 -1.97 9.23 1.75
C SER A 112 -0.79 9.61 2.64
N VAL A 113 -1.06 9.83 3.92
CA VAL A 113 -0.04 10.12 4.93
C VAL A 113 -0.04 8.99 5.93
N LEU A 114 1.12 8.35 6.12
CA LEU A 114 1.33 7.31 7.10
C LEU A 114 2.21 7.83 8.23
N LEU A 115 1.60 8.15 9.36
CA LEU A 115 2.30 8.56 10.57
C LEU A 115 2.22 7.46 11.61
N ILE A 116 3.32 6.75 11.78
CA ILE A 116 3.44 5.65 12.76
C ILE A 116 4.76 5.73 13.49
N GLY A 117 4.80 5.19 14.71
CA GLY A 117 6.00 5.10 15.52
C GLY A 117 7.10 4.26 14.86
N ARG A 118 8.34 4.47 15.28
CA ARG A 118 9.48 3.66 14.81
C ARG A 118 9.25 2.16 15.10
N LYS A 119 9.83 1.30 14.26
CA LYS A 119 9.78 -0.18 14.37
C LYS A 119 8.39 -0.80 14.20
N ASN A 120 7.44 -0.08 13.57
CA ASN A 120 6.10 -0.61 13.24
C ASN A 120 5.97 -0.99 11.75
N GLY A 121 7.07 -1.29 11.07
CA GLY A 121 7.05 -1.82 9.70
C GLY A 121 6.71 -0.78 8.62
N LYS A 122 6.97 0.53 8.85
CA LYS A 122 6.70 1.59 7.86
C LYS A 122 7.38 1.29 6.51
N THR A 123 8.68 1.07 6.53
CA THR A 123 9.49 0.84 5.32
C THR A 123 9.05 -0.42 4.58
N PHE A 124 8.79 -1.50 5.32
CA PHE A 124 8.23 -2.74 4.77
C PHE A 124 6.88 -2.47 4.06
N LEU A 125 5.95 -1.78 4.74
CA LEU A 125 4.62 -1.50 4.18
C LEU A 125 4.70 -0.63 2.93
N VAL A 126 5.57 0.38 2.91
CA VAL A 126 5.78 1.23 1.72
C VAL A 126 6.42 0.45 0.58
N GLY A 127 7.42 -0.39 0.87
CA GLY A 127 8.03 -1.27 -0.12
C GLY A 127 7.04 -2.26 -0.72
N LEU A 128 6.18 -2.83 0.13
CA LEU A 128 5.10 -3.73 -0.28
C LEU A 128 4.11 -3.04 -1.24
N ILE A 129 3.69 -1.80 -0.90
CA ILE A 129 2.82 -0.99 -1.76
C ILE A 129 3.50 -0.71 -3.11
N PHE A 130 4.79 -0.40 -3.11
CA PHE A 130 5.50 -0.13 -4.35
C PHE A 130 5.60 -1.36 -5.25
N ILE A 131 5.90 -2.55 -4.71
CA ILE A 131 5.92 -3.79 -5.49
C ILE A 131 4.53 -4.07 -6.09
N LEU A 132 3.48 -3.97 -5.28
CA LEU A 132 2.10 -4.15 -5.74
C LEU A 132 1.73 -3.16 -6.85
N LEU A 133 2.02 -1.87 -6.66
CA LEU A 133 1.68 -0.85 -7.64
C LEU A 133 2.51 -0.96 -8.92
N LEU A 134 3.77 -1.43 -8.87
CA LEU A 134 4.56 -1.73 -10.06
C LEU A 134 3.91 -2.81 -10.95
N LEU A 135 3.09 -3.69 -10.36
CA LEU A 135 2.31 -4.70 -11.08
C LEU A 135 0.96 -4.17 -11.59
N MET A 136 0.36 -3.20 -10.87
CA MET A 136 -1.01 -2.73 -11.12
C MET A 136 -1.11 -1.45 -11.97
N GLU A 137 -0.10 -0.58 -11.90
CA GLU A 137 -0.12 0.68 -12.65
C GLU A 137 0.10 0.44 -14.16
N PRO A 138 -0.32 1.39 -15.02
CA PRO A 138 -0.10 1.29 -16.45
C PRO A 138 1.37 1.02 -16.82
N ASN A 139 1.58 0.37 -17.96
CA ASN A 139 2.91 0.11 -18.49
C ASN A 139 3.74 1.40 -18.59
N PHE A 140 5.05 1.28 -18.38
CA PHE A 140 6.02 2.38 -18.40
C PHE A 140 5.84 3.40 -17.26
N SER A 141 5.21 3.02 -16.16
CA SER A 141 5.08 3.88 -14.99
C SER A 141 6.41 4.08 -14.28
N GLU A 142 6.65 5.32 -13.84
CA GLU A 142 7.83 5.68 -13.07
C GLU A 142 7.49 6.00 -11.61
N PHE A 143 8.17 5.32 -10.69
CA PHE A 143 7.98 5.43 -9.25
C PHE A 143 9.23 6.02 -8.61
N TYR A 144 9.02 6.93 -7.66
CA TYR A 144 10.13 7.58 -6.97
C TYR A 144 9.96 7.54 -5.46
N SER A 145 11.02 7.15 -4.75
CA SER A 145 11.16 7.43 -3.31
C SER A 145 12.12 8.58 -3.12
N VAL A 146 11.72 9.58 -2.35
CA VAL A 146 12.53 10.76 -2.06
C VAL A 146 12.74 10.88 -0.56
N ALA A 147 13.96 11.16 -0.17
CA ALA A 147 14.36 11.42 1.20
C ALA A 147 15.37 12.57 1.23
N PRO A 148 15.67 13.15 2.41
CA PRO A 148 16.62 14.26 2.55
C PRO A 148 17.99 13.98 1.96
N ASP A 149 18.48 12.74 2.07
CA ASP A 149 19.74 12.32 1.49
C ASP A 149 19.61 11.03 0.67
N LYS A 150 20.67 10.71 -0.09
CA LYS A 150 20.70 9.56 -0.98
C LYS A 150 20.64 8.23 -0.24
N GLN A 151 21.25 8.12 0.93
CA GLN A 151 21.28 6.88 1.70
C GLN A 151 19.88 6.55 2.22
N LEU A 152 19.17 7.54 2.76
CA LEU A 152 17.79 7.38 3.22
C LEU A 152 16.84 7.05 2.05
N SER A 153 17.04 7.66 0.87
CA SER A 153 16.19 7.37 -0.30
C SER A 153 16.31 5.93 -0.81
N THR A 154 17.43 5.24 -0.56
CA THR A 154 17.63 3.85 -0.98
C THR A 154 17.01 2.82 -0.05
N ILE A 155 16.65 3.18 1.17
CA ILE A 155 16.12 2.25 2.19
C ILE A 155 14.88 1.49 1.70
N ILE A 156 13.95 2.20 1.05
CA ILE A 156 12.73 1.58 0.50
C ILE A 156 13.10 0.59 -0.60
N LYS A 157 14.02 0.96 -1.51
CA LYS A 157 14.49 0.10 -2.59
C LYS A 157 15.17 -1.17 -2.04
N GLU A 158 16.01 -1.02 -1.01
CA GLU A 158 16.68 -2.16 -0.38
C GLU A 158 15.68 -3.11 0.27
N GLU A 159 14.66 -2.58 0.93
CA GLU A 159 13.59 -3.39 1.51
C GLU A 159 12.79 -4.14 0.46
N MET A 160 12.42 -3.46 -0.65
CA MET A 160 11.79 -4.09 -1.81
C MET A 160 12.67 -5.23 -2.37
N GLY A 161 13.97 -4.96 -2.53
CA GLY A 161 14.93 -5.96 -3.03
C GLY A 161 15.00 -7.22 -2.16
N LYS A 162 14.97 -7.05 -0.82
CA LYS A 162 14.91 -8.20 0.11
C LYS A 162 13.62 -9.00 -0.05
N MET A 163 12.46 -8.33 -0.09
CA MET A 163 11.17 -8.99 -0.28
C MET A 163 11.13 -9.78 -1.59
N ILE A 164 11.58 -9.19 -2.69
CA ILE A 164 11.65 -9.83 -4.00
C ILE A 164 12.55 -11.06 -3.95
N ALA A 165 13.76 -10.94 -3.37
CA ALA A 165 14.75 -12.01 -3.31
C ALA A 165 14.27 -13.25 -2.53
N VAL A 166 13.43 -13.07 -1.50
CA VAL A 166 12.91 -14.18 -0.69
C VAL A 166 11.53 -14.68 -1.15
N SER A 167 10.97 -14.08 -2.18
CA SER A 167 9.64 -14.41 -2.73
C SER A 167 9.79 -15.02 -4.13
N PRO A 168 9.83 -16.35 -4.26
CA PRO A 168 10.09 -17.02 -5.54
C PRO A 168 9.14 -16.59 -6.66
N ASP A 169 7.85 -16.41 -6.33
CA ASP A 169 6.82 -16.03 -7.30
C ASP A 169 6.98 -14.60 -7.84
N LEU A 170 7.81 -13.78 -7.18
CA LEU A 170 8.10 -12.40 -7.60
C LEU A 170 9.47 -12.26 -8.26
N SER A 171 10.42 -13.13 -7.94
CA SER A 171 11.81 -13.00 -8.38
C SER A 171 11.94 -12.92 -9.91
N ASP A 172 11.12 -13.66 -10.64
CA ASP A 172 11.14 -13.69 -12.11
C ASP A 172 10.48 -12.47 -12.76
N ALA A 173 9.65 -11.75 -11.99
CA ALA A 173 8.96 -10.56 -12.49
C ALA A 173 9.75 -9.25 -12.30
N PHE A 174 10.81 -9.27 -11.48
CA PHE A 174 11.54 -8.06 -11.11
C PHE A 174 13.05 -8.19 -11.26
N ASP A 175 13.66 -7.18 -11.86
CA ASP A 175 15.11 -6.97 -11.89
C ASP A 175 15.51 -5.99 -10.79
N VAL A 176 16.25 -6.45 -9.79
CA VAL A 176 16.80 -5.62 -8.71
C VAL A 176 18.20 -5.14 -9.11
N LEU A 177 18.27 -3.93 -9.66
CA LEU A 177 19.53 -3.32 -10.12
C LEU A 177 20.13 -2.41 -9.02
N ARG A 178 21.38 -2.01 -9.20
CA ARG A 178 22.08 -1.12 -8.26
C ARG A 178 21.35 0.21 -8.03
N SER A 179 20.79 0.82 -9.07
CA SER A 179 20.18 2.15 -9.04
C SER A 179 18.65 2.14 -9.05
N GLU A 180 18.02 1.04 -9.40
CA GLU A 180 16.56 0.96 -9.60
C GLU A 180 16.05 -0.47 -9.44
N ILE A 181 14.72 -0.62 -9.34
CA ILE A 181 14.03 -1.90 -9.50
C ILE A 181 13.13 -1.77 -10.73
N ARG A 182 13.18 -2.76 -11.62
CA ARG A 182 12.34 -2.85 -12.81
C ARG A 182 11.34 -3.98 -12.68
N CYS A 183 10.11 -3.73 -13.10
CA CYS A 183 9.13 -4.78 -13.30
C CYS A 183 9.12 -5.17 -14.78
N GLY A 184 9.46 -6.42 -15.09
CA GLY A 184 9.48 -6.93 -16.46
C GLY A 184 8.08 -7.03 -17.08
N LEU A 185 7.04 -7.27 -16.27
CA LEU A 185 5.67 -7.44 -16.74
C LEU A 185 5.02 -6.13 -17.24
N THR A 186 5.33 -5.01 -16.61
CA THR A 186 4.75 -3.69 -16.94
C THR A 186 5.77 -2.74 -17.57
N THR A 187 7.02 -3.13 -17.65
CA THR A 187 8.14 -2.26 -18.06
C THR A 187 8.24 -0.98 -17.21
N SER A 188 7.72 -1.05 -15.99
CA SER A 188 7.72 0.04 -15.01
C SER A 188 8.95 -0.04 -14.12
N LYS A 189 9.33 1.06 -13.50
CA LYS A 189 10.53 1.10 -12.65
C LYS A 189 10.33 1.95 -11.39
N MET A 190 11.08 1.61 -10.35
CA MET A 190 11.23 2.39 -9.12
C MET A 190 12.66 2.89 -8.98
N VAL A 191 12.82 4.20 -8.76
CA VAL A 191 14.13 4.87 -8.65
C VAL A 191 14.18 5.68 -7.35
N PRO A 192 15.15 5.43 -6.45
CA PRO A 192 15.38 6.30 -5.30
C PRO A 192 16.07 7.60 -5.73
N LEU A 193 15.59 8.72 -5.22
CA LEU A 193 16.12 10.06 -5.51
C LEU A 193 16.45 10.80 -4.22
N ALA A 194 17.59 11.49 -4.20
CA ALA A 194 17.91 12.44 -3.15
C ALA A 194 17.31 13.81 -3.45
N ASN A 195 16.83 14.51 -2.43
CA ASN A 195 16.28 15.86 -2.59
C ASN A 195 17.33 16.88 -3.10
N SER A 196 18.63 16.61 -2.86
CA SER A 196 19.75 17.47 -3.27
C SER A 196 20.12 17.37 -4.77
N ASP A 197 19.54 16.41 -5.50
CA ASP A 197 20.05 16.06 -6.83
C ASP A 197 19.64 17.04 -7.96
N GLY A 198 18.80 18.04 -7.71
CA GLY A 198 18.28 18.94 -8.76
C GLY A 198 17.58 18.19 -9.92
N ARG A 199 17.48 16.86 -9.80
CA ARG A 199 16.98 15.94 -10.83
C ARG A 199 15.49 15.67 -10.72
N LEU A 200 14.81 16.36 -9.79
CA LEU A 200 13.34 16.21 -9.59
C LEU A 200 12.57 16.94 -10.69
N ASP A 201 13.17 17.99 -11.26
CA ASP A 201 12.54 18.77 -12.31
C ASP A 201 12.43 17.99 -13.62
N GLY A 202 11.26 18.05 -14.24
CA GLY A 202 10.96 17.39 -15.51
C GLY A 202 10.64 15.91 -15.46
N ARG A 203 10.60 15.27 -14.26
CA ARG A 203 10.18 13.87 -14.13
C ARG A 203 8.66 13.76 -13.97
N LYS A 204 8.08 12.82 -14.71
CA LYS A 204 6.68 12.48 -14.61
C LYS A 204 6.52 11.27 -13.68
N ALA A 205 6.29 11.53 -12.39
CA ALA A 205 6.03 10.47 -11.42
C ALA A 205 4.59 9.96 -11.53
N ASN A 206 4.41 8.66 -11.70
CA ASN A 206 3.11 8.00 -11.53
C ASN A 206 2.83 7.76 -10.05
N VAL A 207 3.84 7.32 -9.31
CA VAL A 207 3.79 7.11 -7.87
C VAL A 207 5.02 7.74 -7.21
N PHE A 208 4.78 8.40 -6.09
CA PHE A 208 5.82 9.12 -5.37
C PHE A 208 5.65 8.92 -3.86
N VAL A 209 6.74 8.63 -3.18
CA VAL A 209 6.79 8.58 -1.72
C VAL A 209 7.86 9.55 -1.21
N ALA A 210 7.48 10.42 -0.29
CA ALA A 210 8.40 11.21 0.50
C ALA A 210 8.52 10.59 1.89
N ASP A 211 9.72 10.14 2.25
CA ASP A 211 10.01 9.59 3.57
C ASP A 211 10.79 10.59 4.41
N GLU A 212 10.46 10.67 5.71
CA GLU A 212 11.09 11.58 6.68
C GLU A 212 11.10 13.06 6.26
N VAL A 213 9.99 13.54 5.68
CA VAL A 213 9.82 14.97 5.37
C VAL A 213 9.73 15.75 6.68
N LYS A 214 10.63 16.72 6.84
CA LYS A 214 10.61 17.69 7.96
C LYS A 214 9.82 18.93 7.59
#